data_c538d5b334fb9220e61c017d24080118
#
_entry.id   c538d5b334fb9220e61c017d24080118
#
_cell.length_a   1.000
_cell.length_b   1.000
_cell.length_c   1.000
_cell.angle_alpha   90.00
_cell.angle_beta   90.00
_cell.angle_gamma   90.00
#
_symmetry.space_group_name_H-M   'P 1'
#
loop_
_entity.id
_entity.type
_entity.pdbx_description
1 polymer ?
#
loop_
_entity_poly.entity_id
_entity_poly.type
_entity_poly.pdbx_seq_one_letter_code
_entity_poly.pdbx_strand_id
1 'polypeptide(L)'
;MKKFMVIDTCERENGHPYFFDTMEKAQIHLFNLFLEACRHLDADDYNKYVVTTKEELEKAINSLIDNDIFDDENNFEGTCAWTETTNHDNWDGKIFEIEI
;
A
#
# COMPACT_ATOMS: atom_id res chain seq x y z
N MET A 1 -12.73 2.06 -21.59
CA MET A 1 -11.34 2.25 -21.12
C MET A 1 -11.24 1.77 -19.69
N LYS A 2 -10.24 0.95 -19.38
CA LYS A 2 -10.03 0.46 -18.02
C LYS A 2 -9.23 1.45 -17.19
N LYS A 3 -9.66 1.65 -15.96
CA LYS A 3 -8.92 2.40 -14.94
C LYS A 3 -8.77 1.53 -13.71
N PHE A 4 -7.78 1.85 -12.92
CA PHE A 4 -7.51 1.16 -11.67
C PHE A 4 -7.67 2.15 -10.53
N MET A 5 -8.66 1.92 -9.70
CA MET A 5 -8.99 2.81 -8.58
C MET A 5 -8.35 2.28 -7.31
N VAL A 6 -7.56 3.11 -6.65
CA VAL A 6 -7.02 2.81 -5.33
C VAL A 6 -7.85 3.57 -4.31
N ILE A 7 -8.37 2.86 -3.33
CA ILE A 7 -9.09 3.49 -2.23
C ILE A 7 -8.58 2.87 -0.92
N ASP A 8 -8.35 3.72 0.07
CA ASP A 8 -7.95 3.26 1.40
C ASP A 8 -9.02 3.64 2.43
N THR A 9 -9.04 2.89 3.52
CA THR A 9 -9.99 3.06 4.60
C THR A 9 -9.24 2.99 5.93
N CYS A 10 -9.48 3.96 6.79
CA CYS A 10 -8.92 3.98 8.14
C CYS A 10 -10.08 4.16 9.12
N GLU A 11 -10.28 3.17 9.99
CA GLU A 11 -11.37 3.19 10.99
C GLU A 11 -12.73 3.48 10.38
N ARG A 12 -13.03 2.82 9.25
CA ARG A 12 -14.30 2.93 8.50
C ARG A 12 -14.49 4.24 7.74
N GLU A 13 -13.48 5.12 7.74
CA GLU A 13 -13.51 6.32 6.93
C GLU A 13 -12.70 6.10 5.66
N ASN A 14 -13.34 6.29 4.51
CA ASN A 14 -12.68 6.14 3.22
C ASN A 14 -11.87 7.39 2.89
N GLY A 15 -10.64 7.17 2.40
CA GLY A 15 -9.85 8.22 1.81
C GLY A 15 -10.39 8.61 0.43
N HIS A 16 -9.78 9.60 -0.20
CA HIS A 16 -10.10 9.97 -1.57
C HIS A 16 -9.66 8.87 -2.53
N PRO A 17 -10.48 8.48 -3.51
CA PRO A 17 -10.05 7.51 -4.50
C PRO A 17 -9.02 8.12 -5.44
N TYR A 18 -8.05 7.30 -5.85
CA TYR A 18 -7.04 7.66 -6.83
C TYR A 18 -7.20 6.75 -8.05
N PHE A 19 -7.04 7.30 -9.25
CA PHE A 19 -7.25 6.58 -10.50
C PHE A 19 -5.96 6.52 -11.31
N PHE A 20 -5.66 5.34 -11.82
CA PHE A 20 -4.44 5.09 -12.59
C PHE A 20 -4.76 4.35 -13.89
N ASP A 21 -3.95 4.57 -14.91
CA ASP A 21 -4.11 3.95 -16.22
C ASP A 21 -3.64 2.49 -16.23
N THR A 22 -2.75 2.13 -15.31
CA THR A 22 -2.16 0.78 -15.26
C THR A 22 -2.23 0.21 -13.85
N MET A 23 -2.30 -1.11 -13.76
CA MET A 23 -2.22 -1.82 -12.48
C MET A 23 -0.89 -1.56 -11.77
N GLU A 24 0.20 -1.48 -12.52
CA GLU A 24 1.52 -1.20 -11.96
C GLU A 24 1.55 0.12 -11.18
N LYS A 25 1.02 1.19 -11.77
CA LYS A 25 0.97 2.50 -11.11
C LYS A 25 0.08 2.46 -9.87
N ALA A 26 -1.04 1.75 -9.95
CA ALA A 26 -1.95 1.58 -8.81
C ALA A 26 -1.26 0.82 -7.67
N GLN A 27 -0.53 -0.25 -7.99
CA GLN A 27 0.19 -1.05 -6.99
C GLN A 27 1.28 -0.24 -6.30
N ILE A 28 2.02 0.57 -7.05
CA ILE A 28 3.05 1.46 -6.50
C ILE A 28 2.41 2.44 -5.51
N HIS A 29 1.28 3.03 -5.88
CA HIS A 29 0.58 3.98 -5.01
C HIS A 29 0.07 3.29 -3.74
N LEU A 30 -0.56 2.12 -3.89
CA LEU A 30 -1.06 1.35 -2.74
C LEU A 30 0.06 0.98 -1.77
N PHE A 31 1.20 0.52 -2.31
CA PHE A 31 2.35 0.16 -1.49
C PHE A 31 2.87 1.35 -0.69
N ASN A 32 3.00 2.52 -1.32
CA ASN A 32 3.46 3.72 -0.63
C ASN A 32 2.47 4.19 0.45
N LEU A 33 1.17 4.03 0.22
CA LEU A 33 0.15 4.28 1.24
C LEU A 33 0.29 3.31 2.42
N PHE A 34 0.56 2.04 2.13
CA PHE A 34 0.82 1.04 3.17
C PHE A 34 2.02 1.42 4.02
N LEU A 35 3.13 1.83 3.40
CA LEU A 35 4.34 2.24 4.13
C LEU A 35 4.04 3.40 5.08
N GLU A 36 3.25 4.36 4.61
CA GLU A 36 2.89 5.53 5.40
C GLU A 36 1.99 5.17 6.59
N ALA A 37 1.10 4.21 6.40
CA ALA A 37 0.13 3.82 7.42
C ALA A 37 0.72 2.89 8.50
N CYS A 38 1.67 2.05 8.15
CA CYS A 38 2.17 0.97 9.00
C CYS A 38 2.92 1.49 10.23
N ARG A 39 2.44 1.13 11.44
CA ARG A 39 3.06 1.56 12.69
C ARG A 39 4.46 0.98 12.94
N HIS A 40 4.79 -0.11 12.26
CA HIS A 40 6.09 -0.75 12.39
C HIS A 40 7.17 -0.09 11.54
N LEU A 41 6.78 0.89 10.73
CA LEU A 41 7.68 1.63 9.85
C LEU A 41 7.63 3.11 10.22
N ASP A 42 8.79 3.69 10.54
CA ASP A 42 8.88 5.11 10.85
C ASP A 42 9.18 5.95 9.59
N ALA A 43 9.40 7.23 9.77
CA ALA A 43 9.68 8.13 8.64
C ALA A 43 10.96 7.75 7.89
N ASP A 44 11.98 7.26 8.59
CA ASP A 44 13.23 6.82 7.97
C ASP A 44 12.99 5.56 7.14
N ASP A 45 12.19 4.62 7.65
CA ASP A 45 11.79 3.42 6.92
C ASP A 45 10.97 3.78 5.69
N TYR A 46 10.03 4.71 5.80
CA TYR A 46 9.26 5.18 4.66
C TYR A 46 10.20 5.71 3.56
N ASN A 47 11.14 6.57 3.92
CA ASN A 47 12.08 7.15 2.97
C ASN A 47 12.98 6.09 2.32
N LYS A 48 13.29 5.02 3.05
CA LYS A 48 14.11 3.91 2.55
C LYS A 48 13.34 3.03 1.56
N TYR A 49 12.07 2.78 1.82
CA TYR A 49 11.29 1.79 1.06
C TYR A 49 10.31 2.40 0.04
N VAL A 50 10.08 3.72 0.07
CA VAL A 50 9.18 4.36 -0.90
C VAL A 50 9.67 4.11 -2.33
N VAL A 51 8.73 3.82 -3.24
CA VAL A 51 9.07 3.37 -4.58
C VAL A 51 8.38 4.19 -5.66
N THR A 52 8.98 4.21 -6.85
CA THR A 52 8.42 4.88 -8.03
C THR A 52 8.38 3.98 -9.25
N THR A 53 9.03 2.81 -9.21
CA THR A 53 9.05 1.85 -10.32
C THR A 53 8.68 0.46 -9.84
N LYS A 54 8.32 -0.41 -10.78
CA LYS A 54 7.99 -1.81 -10.49
C LYS A 54 9.19 -2.56 -9.92
N GLU A 55 10.38 -2.31 -10.46
CA GLU A 55 11.61 -2.94 -9.99
C GLU A 55 11.91 -2.56 -8.54
N GLU A 56 11.74 -1.29 -8.21
CA GLU A 56 11.87 -0.82 -6.83
C GLU A 56 10.84 -1.45 -5.92
N LEU A 57 9.60 -1.57 -6.40
CA LEU A 57 8.52 -2.20 -5.65
C LEU A 57 8.85 -3.64 -5.28
N GLU A 58 9.31 -4.43 -6.24
CA GLU A 58 9.69 -5.83 -6.02
C GLU A 58 10.84 -5.94 -5.02
N LYS A 59 11.85 -5.09 -5.12
CA LYS A 59 12.97 -5.07 -4.18
C LYS A 59 12.52 -4.69 -2.78
N ALA A 60 11.65 -3.69 -2.65
CA ALA A 60 11.15 -3.24 -1.36
C ALA A 60 10.32 -4.33 -0.68
N ILE A 61 9.44 -5.00 -1.43
CA ILE A 61 8.64 -6.11 -0.89
C ILE A 61 9.55 -7.22 -0.38
N ASN A 62 10.55 -7.61 -1.16
CA ASN A 62 11.49 -8.66 -0.75
C ASN A 62 12.27 -8.27 0.51
N SER A 63 12.68 -7.00 0.63
CA SER A 63 13.37 -6.51 1.82
C SER A 63 12.47 -6.57 3.05
N LEU A 64 11.19 -6.21 2.91
CA LEU A 64 10.24 -6.26 4.02
C LEU A 64 9.97 -7.70 4.44
N ILE A 65 9.91 -8.63 3.49
CA ILE A 65 9.77 -10.06 3.78
C ILE A 65 10.99 -10.55 4.54
N ASP A 66 12.19 -10.22 4.09
CA ASP A 66 13.45 -10.65 4.71
C ASP A 66 13.61 -10.10 6.13
N ASN A 67 13.01 -8.95 6.42
CA ASN A 67 13.06 -8.33 7.75
C ASN A 67 11.86 -8.69 8.64
N ASP A 68 11.06 -9.67 8.23
CA ASP A 68 9.89 -10.17 8.98
C ASP A 68 8.88 -9.08 9.32
N ILE A 69 8.70 -8.10 8.44
CA ILE A 69 7.73 -7.01 8.66
C ILE A 69 6.30 -7.50 8.43
N PHE A 70 6.08 -8.36 7.43
CA PHE A 70 4.75 -8.87 7.11
C PHE A 70 4.31 -9.97 8.06
N ASP A 71 3.07 -9.89 8.53
CA ASP A 71 2.43 -10.90 9.37
C ASP A 71 0.91 -10.86 9.14
N ASP A 72 0.13 -11.49 10.02
CA ASP A 72 -1.33 -11.53 9.88
C ASP A 72 -1.98 -10.16 10.07
N GLU A 73 -1.30 -9.24 10.75
CA GLU A 73 -1.83 -7.92 11.09
C GLU A 73 -1.37 -6.83 10.12
N ASN A 74 -0.30 -7.06 9.36
CA ASN A 74 0.13 -6.13 8.33
C ASN A 74 0.74 -6.87 7.14
N ASN A 75 0.25 -6.56 5.95
CA ASN A 75 0.69 -7.22 4.74
C ASN A 75 0.33 -6.40 3.51
N PHE A 76 1.04 -6.66 2.42
CA PHE A 76 0.77 -6.11 1.10
C PHE A 76 0.71 -7.27 0.11
N GLU A 77 -0.44 -7.46 -0.54
CA GLU A 77 -0.68 -8.58 -1.46
C GLU A 77 -0.81 -8.16 -2.93
N GLY A 78 -0.39 -6.95 -3.26
CA GLY A 78 -0.45 -6.46 -4.65
C GLY A 78 -1.73 -5.70 -4.96
N THR A 79 -2.90 -6.26 -4.73
CA THR A 79 -4.19 -5.61 -4.99
C THR A 79 -4.93 -5.21 -3.72
N CYS A 80 -4.42 -5.64 -2.57
CA CYS A 80 -4.93 -5.22 -1.27
C CYS A 80 -3.78 -5.17 -0.27
N ALA A 81 -3.96 -4.38 0.77
CA ALA A 81 -2.99 -4.24 1.84
C ALA A 81 -3.73 -3.88 3.12
N TRP A 82 -3.15 -4.23 4.26
CA TRP A 82 -3.74 -3.88 5.55
C TRP A 82 -2.64 -3.73 6.59
N THR A 83 -2.90 -2.89 7.57
CA THR A 83 -1.98 -2.68 8.70
C THR A 83 -2.70 -1.95 9.82
N GLU A 84 -2.01 -1.79 10.94
CA GLU A 84 -2.42 -0.96 12.05
C GLU A 84 -1.56 0.30 12.08
N THR A 85 -2.18 1.45 12.29
CA THR A 85 -1.47 2.74 12.36
C THR A 85 -0.85 2.97 13.75
N THR A 86 -0.06 4.03 13.88
CA THR A 86 0.56 4.40 15.16
C THR A 86 -0.48 4.72 16.24
N ASN A 87 -1.69 5.09 15.84
CA ASN A 87 -2.80 5.35 16.76
C ASN A 87 -3.65 4.11 17.03
N HIS A 88 -3.19 2.93 16.58
CA HIS A 88 -3.90 1.65 16.70
C HIS A 88 -5.20 1.60 15.90
N ASP A 89 -5.32 2.40 14.86
CA ASP A 89 -6.44 2.36 13.93
C ASP A 89 -6.20 1.30 12.85
N ASN A 90 -7.27 0.62 12.45
CA ASN A 90 -7.19 -0.35 11.36
C ASN A 90 -7.18 0.40 10.02
N TRP A 91 -6.16 0.16 9.22
CA TRP A 91 -6.05 0.71 7.87
C TRP A 91 -6.06 -0.42 6.86
N ASP A 92 -6.83 -0.27 5.78
CA ASP A 92 -6.71 -1.16 4.63
C ASP A 92 -6.83 -0.37 3.33
N GLY A 93 -6.28 -0.95 2.27
CA GLY A 93 -6.34 -0.37 0.95
C GLY A 93 -6.60 -1.45 -0.09
N LYS A 94 -7.28 -1.09 -1.16
CA LYS A 94 -7.64 -2.01 -2.24
C LYS A 94 -7.56 -1.33 -3.59
N ILE A 95 -7.32 -2.15 -4.62
CA ILE A 95 -7.35 -1.72 -6.01
C ILE A 95 -8.55 -2.36 -6.67
N PHE A 96 -9.38 -1.54 -7.33
CA PHE A 96 -10.52 -1.99 -8.11
C PHE A 96 -10.29 -1.69 -9.57
N GLU A 97 -10.52 -2.67 -10.42
CA GLU A 97 -10.53 -2.46 -11.86
C GLU A 97 -11.92 -1.95 -12.24
N ILE A 98 -11.98 -0.81 -12.88
CA ILE A 98 -13.24 -0.22 -13.31
C ILE A 98 -13.21 0.09 -14.80
N GLU A 99 -14.37 -0.07 -15.44
CA GLU A 99 -14.55 0.24 -16.85
C GLU A 99 -15.23 1.59 -16.96
N ILE A 100 -14.63 2.48 -17.71
CA ILE A 100 -15.14 3.83 -17.89
C ILE A 100 -15.53 4.04 -19.36
#